data_f4137b948092a7d70ec7688fd16b923d
#
_entry.id   f4137b948092a7d70ec7688fd16b923d
#
_cell.length_a   1.000
_cell.length_b   1.000
_cell.length_c   1.000
_cell.angle_alpha   90.00
_cell.angle_beta   90.00
_cell.angle_gamma   90.00
#
_symmetry.space_group_name_H-M   'P 1'
#
loop_
_entity.id
_entity.type
_entity.pdbx_description
1 polymer ?
#
loop_
_entity_poly.entity_id
_entity_poly.type
_entity_poly.pdbx_seq_one_letter_code
_entity_poly.pdbx_strand_id
1 'polypeptide(L)'
;MIKNILIVFLGFTIGCIPVGTPGPKGDPGPAGPAGSRGPKGAQGPKGKDGKSVPNELIIKIEESIRSSDNESVVGTVAYSFGIAPRITGFAYLTSSGKLFKFENKNPQKLGDEVKLVTQLSKTQRFISFGRTTYGDDIKQFFTAVTEDGNIFTSEDLDSWSKVASIPLTK
;
A
#
# COMPACT_ATOMS: atom_id res chain seq x y z
N MET A 1 9.56 26.07 63.31
CA MET A 1 8.93 25.77 64.60
C MET A 1 8.95 24.30 64.84
N ILE A 2 9.86 23.85 65.72
CA ILE A 2 9.55 23.14 66.93
C ILE A 2 9.02 21.69 66.64
N LYS A 3 9.61 20.58 67.11
CA LYS A 3 10.38 20.28 68.33
C LYS A 3 11.03 18.86 68.20
N ASN A 4 12.20 18.79 68.74
CA ASN A 4 12.91 17.55 69.15
C ASN A 4 12.04 16.70 70.09
N ILE A 5 12.15 15.39 70.02
CA ILE A 5 12.07 14.50 71.20
C ILE A 5 13.15 13.45 71.07
N LEU A 6 14.10 13.61 71.94
CA LEU A 6 15.16 12.68 72.35
C LEU A 6 14.56 11.68 73.36
N ILE A 7 14.66 10.38 73.12
CA ILE A 7 14.41 9.41 74.15
C ILE A 7 15.64 8.49 74.26
N VAL A 8 16.34 8.71 75.33
CA VAL A 8 17.39 7.86 75.84
C VAL A 8 16.75 6.70 76.59
N PHE A 9 17.07 5.46 76.29
CA PHE A 9 16.82 4.36 77.17
C PHE A 9 18.11 3.59 77.49
N LEU A 10 18.30 3.53 78.74
CA LEU A 10 19.40 3.02 79.55
C LEU A 10 19.44 1.52 79.55
N GLY A 11 20.60 0.98 79.66
CA GLY A 11 21.06 -0.38 79.55
C GLY A 11 20.44 -1.41 80.51
N PHE A 12 20.63 -2.62 80.12
CA PHE A 12 20.64 -3.74 80.97
C PHE A 12 21.68 -4.77 80.50
N THR A 13 22.76 -4.92 81.24
CA THR A 13 23.77 -5.92 80.99
C THR A 13 23.36 -7.21 81.74
N ILE A 14 23.08 -8.23 80.98
CA ILE A 14 22.96 -9.60 81.56
C ILE A 14 24.09 -10.42 80.92
N GLY A 15 25.03 -10.83 81.80
CA GLY A 15 26.15 -11.67 81.43
C GLY A 15 25.65 -13.08 81.01
N CYS A 16 26.07 -13.49 79.83
CA CYS A 16 25.87 -14.86 79.36
C CYS A 16 27.17 -15.66 79.53
N ILE A 17 27.08 -16.77 80.16
CA ILE A 17 28.08 -17.82 80.30
C ILE A 17 28.40 -18.41 78.94
N PRO A 18 29.63 -18.60 78.52
CA PRO A 18 29.94 -19.21 77.24
C PRO A 18 29.67 -20.73 77.31
N VAL A 19 28.58 -21.14 76.68
CA VAL A 19 28.39 -22.54 76.34
C VAL A 19 29.21 -22.78 75.04
N GLY A 20 30.13 -23.75 75.13
CA GLY A 20 30.98 -24.10 74.00
C GLY A 20 30.14 -24.37 72.74
N THR A 21 30.41 -23.69 71.69
CA THR A 21 29.73 -23.90 70.42
C THR A 21 30.10 -25.26 69.80
N PRO A 22 29.10 -26.04 69.31
CA PRO A 22 29.37 -27.27 68.61
C PRO A 22 30.22 -26.95 67.40
N GLY A 23 31.17 -27.82 67.05
CA GLY A 23 32.02 -27.65 65.86
C GLY A 23 31.22 -27.49 64.57
N PRO A 24 31.75 -26.82 63.56
CA PRO A 24 31.06 -26.61 62.27
C PRO A 24 30.67 -27.96 61.66
N LYS A 25 29.45 -28.02 61.13
CA LYS A 25 28.99 -29.18 60.36
C LYS A 25 29.88 -29.33 59.12
N GLY A 26 30.34 -30.53 58.83
CA GLY A 26 31.16 -30.83 57.69
C GLY A 26 30.46 -30.41 56.39
N ASP A 27 31.26 -29.95 55.41
CA ASP A 27 30.74 -29.52 54.12
C ASP A 27 30.00 -30.65 53.42
N PRO A 28 28.90 -30.33 52.72
CA PRO A 28 28.22 -31.30 51.85
C PRO A 28 29.19 -31.85 50.81
N GLY A 29 29.15 -33.15 50.57
CA GLY A 29 29.94 -33.77 49.53
C GLY A 29 29.70 -33.14 48.14
N PRO A 30 30.66 -33.19 47.24
CA PRO A 30 30.49 -32.63 45.87
C PRO A 30 29.30 -33.26 45.17
N ALA A 31 28.55 -32.43 44.41
CA ALA A 31 27.45 -32.88 43.59
C ALA A 31 27.92 -33.91 42.55
N GLY A 32 27.15 -34.99 42.38
CA GLY A 32 27.48 -36.01 41.38
C GLY A 32 27.51 -35.41 39.98
N PRO A 33 28.24 -36.03 39.06
CA PRO A 33 28.30 -35.56 37.67
C PRO A 33 26.91 -35.52 37.03
N ALA A 34 26.63 -34.49 36.25
CA ALA A 34 25.37 -34.39 35.49
C ALA A 34 25.21 -35.58 34.54
N GLY A 35 24.02 -36.17 34.52
CA GLY A 35 23.69 -37.25 33.61
C GLY A 35 23.92 -36.84 32.14
N SER A 36 24.33 -37.81 31.31
CA SER A 36 24.56 -37.60 29.90
C SER A 36 23.29 -37.11 29.20
N ARG A 37 23.42 -36.11 28.36
CA ARG A 37 22.32 -35.57 27.53
C ARG A 37 21.73 -36.71 26.66
N GLY A 38 20.43 -36.88 26.67
CA GLY A 38 19.74 -37.84 25.80
C GLY A 38 20.04 -37.62 24.34
N PRO A 39 19.97 -38.63 23.49
CA PRO A 39 20.20 -38.51 22.08
C PRO A 39 19.22 -37.53 21.43
N LYS A 40 19.70 -36.79 20.42
CA LYS A 40 18.86 -35.89 19.64
C LYS A 40 17.73 -36.68 18.99
N GLY A 41 16.51 -36.22 19.10
CA GLY A 41 15.34 -36.84 18.43
C GLY A 41 15.57 -36.95 16.92
N ALA A 42 15.01 -38.00 16.33
CA ALA A 42 15.08 -38.23 14.88
C ALA A 42 14.46 -37.03 14.13
N GLN A 43 15.04 -36.67 12.99
CA GLN A 43 14.50 -35.64 12.12
C GLN A 43 13.11 -36.09 11.60
N GLY A 44 12.12 -35.21 11.67
CA GLY A 44 10.81 -35.46 11.12
C GLY A 44 10.85 -35.80 9.63
N PRO A 45 9.88 -36.54 9.11
CA PRO A 45 9.80 -36.88 7.69
C PRO A 45 9.73 -35.60 6.85
N LYS A 46 10.38 -35.62 5.67
CA LYS A 46 10.31 -34.49 4.71
C LYS A 46 8.85 -34.21 4.37
N GLY A 47 8.44 -32.97 4.39
CA GLY A 47 7.10 -32.55 3.95
C GLY A 47 6.85 -33.02 2.52
N LYS A 48 5.61 -33.38 2.22
CA LYS A 48 5.20 -33.68 0.85
C LYS A 48 5.40 -32.45 -0.01
N ASP A 49 5.94 -32.62 -1.20
CA ASP A 49 6.06 -31.52 -2.17
C ASP A 49 4.66 -30.92 -2.42
N GLY A 50 4.54 -29.61 -2.28
CA GLY A 50 3.29 -28.90 -2.57
C GLY A 50 2.93 -29.15 -4.03
N LYS A 51 1.64 -29.39 -4.30
CA LYS A 51 1.16 -29.45 -5.69
C LYS A 51 1.30 -28.07 -6.29
N SER A 52 2.04 -27.94 -7.38
CA SER A 52 2.10 -26.70 -8.16
C SER A 52 0.68 -26.32 -8.60
N VAL A 53 0.32 -25.05 -8.44
CA VAL A 53 -0.96 -24.53 -8.94
C VAL A 53 -0.90 -24.62 -10.47
N PRO A 54 -1.92 -25.22 -11.12
CA PRO A 54 -1.96 -25.26 -12.59
C PRO A 54 -1.91 -23.85 -13.18
N ASN A 55 -1.13 -23.64 -14.24
CA ASN A 55 -1.01 -22.33 -14.89
C ASN A 55 -2.36 -21.75 -15.33
N GLU A 56 -3.31 -22.60 -15.74
CA GLU A 56 -4.67 -22.20 -16.08
C GLU A 56 -5.42 -21.54 -14.91
N LEU A 57 -5.16 -22.01 -13.68
CA LEU A 57 -5.76 -21.42 -12.48
C LEU A 57 -5.11 -20.07 -12.15
N ILE A 58 -3.80 -19.95 -12.36
CA ILE A 58 -3.09 -18.67 -12.19
C ILE A 58 -3.63 -17.64 -13.16
N ILE A 59 -3.79 -17.99 -14.43
CA ILE A 59 -4.37 -17.11 -15.46
C ILE A 59 -5.80 -16.71 -15.09
N LYS A 60 -6.65 -17.62 -14.63
CA LYS A 60 -8.02 -17.32 -14.18
C LYS A 60 -8.05 -16.40 -12.96
N ILE A 61 -7.12 -16.59 -12.02
CA ILE A 61 -7.00 -15.71 -10.84
C ILE A 61 -6.56 -14.32 -11.30
N GLU A 62 -5.57 -14.22 -12.17
CA GLU A 62 -5.11 -12.93 -12.71
C GLU A 62 -6.22 -12.21 -13.49
N GLU A 63 -6.98 -12.91 -14.31
CA GLU A 63 -8.15 -12.36 -15.01
C GLU A 63 -9.25 -11.92 -14.03
N SER A 64 -9.50 -12.71 -12.98
CA SER A 64 -10.46 -12.38 -11.93
C SER A 64 -10.02 -11.17 -11.12
N ILE A 65 -8.75 -11.05 -10.78
CA ILE A 65 -8.20 -9.86 -10.09
C ILE A 65 -8.30 -8.63 -11.00
N ARG A 66 -7.97 -8.76 -12.27
CA ARG A 66 -8.12 -7.66 -13.25
C ARG A 66 -9.57 -7.24 -13.47
N SER A 67 -10.51 -8.19 -13.45
CA SER A 67 -11.94 -7.89 -13.61
C SER A 67 -12.60 -7.38 -12.33
N SER A 68 -12.02 -7.67 -11.16
CA SER A 68 -12.49 -7.16 -9.86
C SER A 68 -11.92 -5.78 -9.50
N ASP A 69 -10.95 -5.28 -10.27
CA ASP A 69 -10.52 -3.88 -10.18
C ASP A 69 -11.69 -3.00 -10.60
N ASN A 70 -12.39 -2.45 -9.63
CA ASN A 70 -13.50 -1.53 -9.85
C ASN A 70 -13.06 -0.44 -10.81
N GLU A 71 -13.61 -0.47 -12.03
CA GLU A 71 -13.39 0.59 -13.00
C GLU A 71 -13.87 1.91 -12.40
N SER A 72 -13.00 2.89 -12.34
CA SER A 72 -13.27 4.19 -11.76
C SER A 72 -12.90 5.30 -12.73
N VAL A 73 -13.57 6.43 -12.64
CA VAL A 73 -13.19 7.63 -13.38
C VAL A 73 -11.95 8.23 -12.72
N VAL A 74 -10.84 8.33 -13.46
CA VAL A 74 -9.56 8.87 -12.96
C VAL A 74 -9.38 10.34 -13.29
N GLY A 75 -10.20 10.89 -14.15
CA GLY A 75 -10.17 12.31 -14.47
C GLY A 75 -11.29 12.74 -15.40
N THR A 76 -11.59 14.02 -15.30
CA THR A 76 -12.60 14.70 -16.12
C THR A 76 -12.01 16.01 -16.63
N VAL A 77 -12.13 16.27 -17.93
CA VAL A 77 -11.69 17.51 -18.54
C VAL A 77 -12.78 18.09 -19.42
N ALA A 78 -12.94 19.41 -19.40
CA ALA A 78 -13.76 20.08 -20.39
C ALA A 78 -13.00 20.21 -21.71
N TYR A 79 -13.69 20.15 -22.84
CA TYR A 79 -13.10 20.38 -24.17
C TYR A 79 -13.92 21.33 -25.00
N SER A 80 -13.28 21.90 -26.01
CA SER A 80 -13.94 22.79 -26.98
C SER A 80 -13.24 22.65 -28.34
N PHE A 81 -13.97 22.19 -29.35
CA PHE A 81 -13.46 22.04 -30.69
C PHE A 81 -14.22 22.91 -31.69
N GLY A 82 -13.54 23.31 -32.75
CA GLY A 82 -14.10 24.12 -33.82
C GLY A 82 -14.36 25.58 -33.45
N ILE A 83 -14.67 26.37 -34.43
CA ILE A 83 -14.96 27.81 -34.29
C ILE A 83 -16.45 28.07 -34.55
N ALA A 84 -16.99 27.46 -35.61
CA ALA A 84 -18.39 27.59 -35.98
C ALA A 84 -18.86 26.36 -36.80
N PRO A 85 -19.62 25.43 -36.18
CA PRO A 85 -20.08 25.45 -34.80
C PRO A 85 -18.95 25.10 -33.82
N ARG A 86 -18.97 25.68 -32.62
CA ARG A 86 -18.12 25.28 -31.51
C ARG A 86 -18.75 24.11 -30.78
N ILE A 87 -18.06 22.98 -30.78
CA ILE A 87 -18.46 21.75 -30.06
C ILE A 87 -17.80 21.77 -28.70
N THR A 88 -18.58 21.72 -27.64
CA THR A 88 -18.09 21.73 -26.26
C THR A 88 -18.65 20.56 -25.49
N GLY A 89 -17.92 20.12 -24.48
CA GLY A 89 -18.35 19.03 -23.62
C GLY A 89 -17.33 18.68 -22.54
N PHE A 90 -17.54 17.51 -21.97
CA PHE A 90 -16.64 16.92 -21.00
C PHE A 90 -16.17 15.55 -21.49
N ALA A 91 -14.91 15.25 -21.24
CA ALA A 91 -14.33 13.95 -21.48
C ALA A 91 -13.98 13.31 -20.13
N TYR A 92 -14.23 12.02 -20.00
CA TYR A 92 -14.00 11.22 -18.79
C TYR A 92 -13.09 10.06 -19.15
N LEU A 93 -11.99 9.91 -18.44
CA LEU A 93 -11.10 8.76 -18.58
C LEU A 93 -11.29 7.82 -17.40
N THR A 94 -11.41 6.53 -17.69
CA THR A 94 -11.49 5.50 -16.65
C THR A 94 -10.12 4.87 -16.38
N SER A 95 -10.00 4.22 -15.24
CA SER A 95 -8.77 3.49 -14.85
C SER A 95 -8.40 2.38 -15.84
N SER A 96 -9.37 1.80 -16.55
CA SER A 96 -9.15 0.82 -17.61
C SER A 96 -8.79 1.42 -18.97
N GLY A 97 -8.68 2.75 -19.06
CA GLY A 97 -8.32 3.48 -20.28
C GLY A 97 -9.46 3.73 -21.26
N LYS A 98 -10.70 3.49 -20.87
CA LYS A 98 -11.86 3.88 -21.68
C LYS A 98 -12.09 5.39 -21.57
N LEU A 99 -12.24 6.04 -22.69
CA LEU A 99 -12.52 7.46 -22.80
C LEU A 99 -13.97 7.66 -23.26
N PHE A 100 -14.71 8.43 -22.47
CA PHE A 100 -16.07 8.81 -22.77
C PHE A 100 -16.19 10.30 -23.02
N LYS A 101 -17.09 10.69 -23.91
CA LYS A 101 -17.49 12.08 -24.13
C LYS A 101 -18.92 12.32 -23.71
N PHE A 102 -19.15 13.49 -23.13
CA PHE A 102 -20.47 14.04 -22.81
C PHE A 102 -20.55 15.41 -23.46
N GLU A 103 -21.20 15.47 -24.61
CA GLU A 103 -21.22 16.64 -25.48
C GLU A 103 -22.43 17.53 -25.16
N ASN A 104 -22.24 18.84 -25.18
CA ASN A 104 -23.33 19.78 -25.01
C ASN A 104 -24.22 19.83 -26.26
N LYS A 105 -25.53 19.90 -26.08
CA LYS A 105 -26.48 20.03 -27.19
C LYS A 105 -26.37 21.41 -27.85
N ASN A 106 -26.15 22.43 -27.05
CA ASN A 106 -25.89 23.81 -27.48
C ASN A 106 -25.22 24.58 -26.34
N PRO A 107 -24.80 25.86 -26.52
CA PRO A 107 -24.09 26.62 -25.49
C PRO A 107 -24.86 26.79 -24.15
N GLN A 108 -26.17 26.59 -24.15
CA GLN A 108 -27.02 26.78 -22.96
C GLN A 108 -27.55 25.48 -22.38
N LYS A 109 -27.33 24.33 -23.05
CA LYS A 109 -27.90 23.05 -22.65
C LYS A 109 -26.87 21.95 -22.70
N LEU A 110 -26.66 21.32 -21.55
CA LEU A 110 -25.87 20.10 -21.46
C LEU A 110 -26.48 18.97 -22.29
N GLY A 111 -25.66 18.06 -22.72
CA GLY A 111 -26.12 16.79 -23.32
C GLY A 111 -26.86 15.92 -22.32
N ASP A 112 -27.28 14.79 -22.78
CA ASP A 112 -27.97 13.76 -22.00
C ASP A 112 -27.44 12.35 -22.31
N GLU A 113 -26.44 12.25 -23.16
CA GLU A 113 -25.84 10.98 -23.57
C GLU A 113 -24.33 10.98 -23.39
N VAL A 114 -23.83 9.93 -22.72
CA VAL A 114 -22.39 9.66 -22.60
C VAL A 114 -21.99 8.63 -23.64
N LYS A 115 -21.04 8.98 -24.51
CA LYS A 115 -20.55 8.13 -25.60
C LYS A 115 -19.14 7.65 -25.33
N LEU A 116 -18.91 6.34 -25.50
CA LEU A 116 -17.56 5.79 -25.56
C LEU A 116 -16.90 6.26 -26.86
N VAL A 117 -15.72 6.87 -26.74
CA VAL A 117 -14.95 7.36 -27.88
C VAL A 117 -13.92 6.32 -28.31
N THR A 118 -13.05 5.95 -27.39
CA THR A 118 -11.93 5.05 -27.65
C THR A 118 -11.45 4.39 -26.35
N GLN A 119 -10.57 3.42 -26.49
CA GLN A 119 -9.83 2.83 -25.37
C GLN A 119 -8.33 3.00 -25.63
N LEU A 120 -7.66 3.81 -24.83
CA LEU A 120 -6.27 4.18 -24.98
C LEU A 120 -5.31 2.99 -24.89
N SER A 121 -5.60 2.08 -23.97
CA SER A 121 -4.85 0.83 -23.80
C SER A 121 -5.74 -0.23 -23.12
N LYS A 122 -5.51 -1.48 -23.47
CA LYS A 122 -6.19 -2.64 -22.81
C LYS A 122 -5.37 -3.26 -21.68
N THR A 123 -4.10 -2.88 -21.58
CA THR A 123 -3.14 -3.55 -20.68
C THR A 123 -2.59 -2.63 -19.59
N GLN A 124 -2.86 -1.34 -19.68
CA GLN A 124 -2.31 -0.34 -18.76
C GLN A 124 -3.42 0.27 -17.90
N ARG A 125 -3.10 0.51 -16.63
CA ARG A 125 -3.97 1.21 -15.70
C ARG A 125 -3.66 2.70 -15.72
N PHE A 126 -4.67 3.52 -15.94
CA PHE A 126 -4.57 4.97 -15.92
C PHE A 126 -4.87 5.51 -14.53
N ILE A 127 -4.16 6.59 -14.15
CA ILE A 127 -4.28 7.22 -12.84
C ILE A 127 -4.55 8.72 -12.93
N SER A 128 -4.36 9.34 -14.10
CA SER A 128 -4.55 10.77 -14.28
C SER A 128 -4.98 11.09 -15.70
N PHE A 129 -5.81 12.13 -15.80
CA PHE A 129 -6.28 12.70 -17.07
C PHE A 129 -6.31 14.21 -16.95
N GLY A 130 -5.66 14.91 -17.86
CA GLY A 130 -5.52 16.36 -17.85
C GLY A 130 -5.71 16.99 -19.22
N ARG A 131 -5.96 18.29 -19.23
CA ARG A 131 -6.00 19.14 -20.43
C ARG A 131 -5.16 20.38 -20.21
N THR A 132 -4.44 20.80 -21.23
CA THR A 132 -3.86 22.13 -21.32
C THR A 132 -4.28 22.81 -22.61
N THR A 133 -4.31 24.13 -22.61
CA THR A 133 -4.60 24.95 -23.79
C THR A 133 -3.40 25.79 -24.13
N TYR A 134 -3.22 26.05 -25.42
CA TYR A 134 -2.14 26.89 -25.90
C TYR A 134 -2.71 27.98 -26.81
N GLY A 135 -2.36 29.23 -26.49
CA GLY A 135 -2.99 30.41 -27.11
C GLY A 135 -4.43 30.58 -26.64
N ASP A 136 -5.21 31.40 -27.31
CA ASP A 136 -6.59 31.74 -26.93
C ASP A 136 -7.59 30.58 -27.15
N ASP A 137 -7.34 29.45 -26.48
CA ASP A 137 -8.12 28.19 -26.57
C ASP A 137 -8.18 27.55 -27.97
N ILE A 138 -7.30 27.96 -28.86
CA ILE A 138 -7.31 27.48 -30.27
C ILE A 138 -6.73 26.06 -30.34
N LYS A 139 -5.72 25.76 -29.55
CA LYS A 139 -5.08 24.45 -29.53
C LYS A 139 -5.17 23.83 -28.13
N GLN A 140 -5.63 22.59 -28.06
CA GLN A 140 -5.78 21.84 -26.83
C GLN A 140 -4.92 20.57 -26.88
N PHE A 141 -4.31 20.26 -25.76
CA PHE A 141 -3.59 19.00 -25.57
C PHE A 141 -4.19 18.27 -24.39
N PHE A 142 -4.52 17.02 -24.59
CA PHE A 142 -4.98 16.11 -23.57
C PHE A 142 -3.85 15.18 -23.20
N THR A 143 -3.70 14.90 -21.91
CA THR A 143 -2.68 14.01 -21.39
C THR A 143 -3.31 12.96 -20.50
N ALA A 144 -2.88 11.72 -20.64
CA ALA A 144 -3.27 10.62 -19.77
C ALA A 144 -2.01 9.93 -19.25
N VAL A 145 -1.96 9.65 -17.94
CA VAL A 145 -0.80 9.05 -17.30
C VAL A 145 -1.20 7.71 -16.71
N THR A 146 -0.35 6.70 -16.95
CA THR A 146 -0.55 5.37 -16.38
C THR A 146 0.18 5.20 -15.06
N GLU A 147 -0.20 4.18 -14.30
CA GLU A 147 0.44 3.79 -13.05
C GLU A 147 1.94 3.49 -13.22
N ASP A 148 2.35 2.97 -14.38
CA ASP A 148 3.76 2.75 -14.74
C ASP A 148 4.49 4.02 -15.21
N GLY A 149 3.85 5.19 -15.14
CA GLY A 149 4.44 6.47 -15.53
C GLY A 149 4.42 6.74 -17.02
N ASN A 150 3.78 5.93 -17.86
CA ASN A 150 3.66 6.24 -19.30
C ASN A 150 2.72 7.41 -19.53
N ILE A 151 3.16 8.35 -20.38
CA ILE A 151 2.40 9.55 -20.74
C ILE A 151 1.88 9.40 -22.17
N PHE A 152 0.57 9.47 -22.32
CA PHE A 152 -0.13 9.51 -23.60
C PHE A 152 -0.68 10.90 -23.83
N THR A 153 -0.69 11.33 -25.09
CA THR A 153 -1.23 12.62 -25.50
C THR A 153 -2.16 12.49 -26.69
N SER A 154 -3.10 13.43 -26.77
CA SER A 154 -4.03 13.61 -27.89
C SER A 154 -4.34 15.10 -28.08
N GLU A 155 -4.64 15.52 -29.32
CA GLU A 155 -5.17 16.85 -29.63
C GLU A 155 -6.69 16.82 -29.92
N ASP A 156 -7.25 15.64 -30.23
CA ASP A 156 -8.62 15.43 -30.72
C ASP A 156 -9.48 14.53 -29.82
N LEU A 157 -8.90 13.90 -28.80
CA LEU A 157 -9.50 12.89 -27.92
C LEU A 157 -9.72 11.52 -28.59
N ASP A 158 -9.53 11.39 -29.89
CA ASP A 158 -9.73 10.15 -30.64
C ASP A 158 -8.41 9.41 -30.88
N SER A 159 -7.37 10.16 -31.27
CA SER A 159 -6.04 9.64 -31.61
C SER A 159 -5.07 9.87 -30.46
N TRP A 160 -4.55 8.79 -29.90
CA TRP A 160 -3.65 8.84 -28.75
C TRP A 160 -2.29 8.22 -29.07
N SER A 161 -1.22 8.89 -28.64
CA SER A 161 0.14 8.40 -28.78
C SER A 161 0.89 8.47 -27.45
N LYS A 162 1.71 7.45 -27.17
CA LYS A 162 2.68 7.49 -26.07
C LYS A 162 3.83 8.41 -26.45
N VAL A 163 4.09 9.43 -25.66
CA VAL A 163 5.14 10.45 -25.95
C VAL A 163 6.32 10.39 -25.00
N ALA A 164 6.12 9.94 -23.76
CA ALA A 164 7.16 9.92 -22.74
C ALA A 164 6.85 8.89 -21.65
N SER A 165 7.79 8.73 -20.72
CA SER A 165 7.61 8.00 -19.48
C SER A 165 8.27 8.76 -18.34
N ILE A 166 7.59 8.83 -17.21
CA ILE A 166 8.13 9.36 -15.95
C ILE A 166 9.01 8.27 -15.34
N PRO A 167 10.29 8.54 -15.00
CA PRO A 167 11.16 7.56 -14.37
C PRO A 167 10.75 7.37 -12.90
N LEU A 168 9.83 6.45 -12.67
CA LEU A 168 9.41 6.09 -11.31
C LEU A 168 10.43 5.13 -10.71
N THR A 169 11.00 5.49 -9.56
CA THR A 169 11.79 4.57 -8.73
C THR A 169 10.83 3.65 -7.99
N LYS A 170 10.98 2.34 -8.22
CA LYS A 170 10.27 1.30 -7.45
C LYS A 170 11.01 0.99 -6.16
#